data_e22de49df61121c8ca87b9d9b7a53c15
#
_entry.id   e22de49df61121c8ca87b9d9b7a53c15
#
_cell.length_a   1.000
_cell.length_b   1.000
_cell.length_c   1.000
_cell.angle_alpha   90.00
_cell.angle_beta   90.00
_cell.angle_gamma   90.00
#
_symmetry.space_group_name_H-M   'P 1'
#
loop_
_entity.id
_entity.type
_entity.pdbx_description
1 polymer ?
#
loop_
_entity_poly.entity_id
_entity_poly.type
_entity_poly.pdbx_seq_one_letter_code
_entity_poly.pdbx_strand_id
1 'polypeptide(L)'
;MKKKLTLLFVALMMVVAANAQFQEGKGYLGASLTGLDMSYSGAEKFNLGIEAKGGYLIADNLMLLGMASYEHCGNDEVADRVSAGVGARYYIIQNGLYLGVNGKLIHANHDYNDVMPGLEMGYAFFINRSVTIEPAIYYDQSFKNHSDYSKIGFKVGVGIYLFDD
;
A
#
# COMPACT_ATOMS: atom_id res chain seq x y z
N MET A 1 8.96 22.78 -23.12
CA MET A 1 8.27 22.25 -21.93
C MET A 1 8.72 20.84 -21.58
N LYS A 2 8.79 19.87 -22.51
CA LYS A 2 9.21 18.46 -22.24
C LYS A 2 10.57 18.33 -21.54
N LYS A 3 11.60 19.09 -21.98
CA LYS A 3 12.94 19.06 -21.36
C LYS A 3 12.97 19.52 -19.89
N LYS A 4 12.12 20.51 -19.52
CA LYS A 4 12.03 20.97 -18.11
C LYS A 4 11.34 19.96 -17.22
N LEU A 5 10.34 19.24 -17.73
CA LEU A 5 9.64 18.16 -17.02
C LEU A 5 10.56 16.96 -16.80
N THR A 6 11.36 16.61 -17.82
CA THR A 6 12.36 15.53 -17.71
C THR A 6 13.46 15.89 -16.71
N LEU A 7 13.91 17.16 -16.72
CA LEU A 7 14.92 17.62 -15.75
C LEU A 7 14.38 17.63 -14.32
N LEU A 8 13.11 18.02 -14.13
CA LEU A 8 12.43 17.97 -12.84
C LEU A 8 12.29 16.53 -12.36
N PHE A 9 11.95 15.59 -13.26
CA PHE A 9 11.84 14.17 -12.94
C PHE A 9 13.19 13.55 -12.60
N VAL A 10 14.26 13.90 -13.33
CA VAL A 10 15.63 13.46 -13.05
C VAL A 10 16.15 14.08 -11.75
N ALA A 11 15.87 15.37 -11.48
CA ALA A 11 16.21 16.02 -10.22
C ALA A 11 15.47 15.39 -9.03
N LEU A 12 14.19 15.04 -9.19
CA LEU A 12 13.40 14.33 -8.19
C LEU A 12 13.99 12.95 -7.91
N MET A 13 14.45 12.25 -8.95
CA MET A 13 15.12 10.95 -8.82
C MET A 13 16.49 11.06 -8.14
N MET A 14 17.23 12.16 -8.31
CA MET A 14 18.54 12.36 -7.68
C MET A 14 18.46 12.75 -6.22
N VAL A 15 17.40 13.44 -5.78
CA VAL A 15 17.20 13.78 -4.35
C VAL A 15 16.96 12.52 -3.50
N VAL A 16 16.52 11.44 -4.11
CA VAL A 16 16.22 10.15 -3.45
C VAL A 16 17.47 9.29 -3.22
N ALA A 17 18.64 9.68 -3.74
CA ALA A 17 19.90 8.95 -3.52
C ALA A 17 20.50 9.12 -2.11
N ALA A 18 19.84 9.85 -1.20
CA ALA A 18 20.29 10.02 0.17
C ALA A 18 19.74 8.91 1.07
N ASN A 19 20.46 7.78 1.11
CA ASN A 19 20.40 6.80 2.19
C ASN A 19 18.98 6.34 2.62
N ALA A 20 18.22 5.79 1.69
CA ALA A 20 17.07 5.00 2.04
C ALA A 20 17.57 3.73 2.77
N GLN A 21 17.40 3.71 4.08
CA GLN A 21 18.05 2.71 4.93
C GLN A 21 17.03 1.67 5.34
N PHE A 22 16.73 0.76 4.40
CA PHE A 22 15.90 -0.42 4.69
C PHE A 22 16.78 -1.54 5.26
N GLN A 23 17.37 -1.28 6.44
CA GLN A 23 18.24 -2.24 7.13
C GLN A 23 17.42 -3.14 8.03
N GLU A 24 17.91 -4.36 8.22
CA GLU A 24 17.39 -5.32 9.19
C GLU A 24 17.24 -4.69 10.59
N GLY A 25 16.22 -5.09 11.34
CA GLY A 25 16.00 -4.66 12.71
C GLY A 25 15.12 -3.41 12.86
N LYS A 26 14.72 -2.74 11.77
CA LYS A 26 13.91 -1.52 11.85
C LYS A 26 12.42 -1.81 11.88
N GLY A 27 11.71 -1.11 12.77
CA GLY A 27 10.26 -1.11 12.84
C GLY A 27 9.64 -0.15 11.80
N TYR A 28 8.40 -0.43 11.41
CA TYR A 28 7.62 0.38 10.50
C TYR A 28 6.19 0.53 10.99
N LEU A 29 5.67 1.76 10.95
CA LEU A 29 4.27 2.06 11.13
C LEU A 29 3.79 2.86 9.92
N GLY A 30 2.67 2.46 9.34
CA GLY A 30 2.11 3.15 8.18
C GLY A 30 0.61 3.32 8.28
N ALA A 31 0.11 4.36 7.65
CA ALA A 31 -1.29 4.58 7.40
C ALA A 31 -1.48 5.00 5.95
N SER A 32 -2.50 4.50 5.28
CA SER A 32 -2.83 4.90 3.92
C SER A 32 -4.30 5.19 3.76
N LEU A 33 -4.59 6.16 2.91
CA LEU A 33 -5.93 6.38 2.39
C LEU A 33 -6.05 5.52 1.13
N THR A 34 -7.00 4.60 1.16
CA THR A 34 -7.43 3.79 0.03
C THR A 34 -8.75 4.36 -0.46
N GLY A 35 -9.05 4.25 -1.73
CA GLY A 35 -10.33 4.75 -2.24
C GLY A 35 -10.20 5.90 -3.26
N LEU A 36 -8.98 6.31 -3.59
CA LEU A 36 -8.72 6.93 -4.87
C LEU A 36 -8.72 5.84 -5.96
N ASP A 37 -9.54 4.82 -5.74
CA ASP A 37 -9.64 3.68 -6.61
C ASP A 37 -10.28 4.10 -7.93
N MET A 38 -9.48 4.14 -8.95
CA MET A 38 -10.00 3.91 -10.30
C MET A 38 -10.26 2.40 -10.39
N SER A 39 -11.22 1.90 -9.61
CA SER A 39 -11.62 0.50 -9.72
C SER A 39 -12.34 0.31 -11.04
N TYR A 40 -11.78 -0.54 -11.87
CA TYR A 40 -12.44 -1.02 -13.08
C TYR A 40 -13.33 -2.22 -12.71
N SER A 41 -14.26 -1.99 -11.81
CA SER A 41 -15.43 -2.88 -11.68
C SER A 41 -16.66 -2.02 -11.98
N GLY A 42 -17.45 -2.44 -12.95
CA GLY A 42 -18.57 -1.67 -13.51
C GLY A 42 -19.73 -1.38 -12.53
N ALA A 43 -19.56 -1.59 -11.23
CA ALA A 43 -20.60 -1.47 -10.22
C ALA A 43 -20.26 -0.54 -9.04
N GLU A 44 -19.01 -0.12 -8.86
CA GLU A 44 -18.64 0.60 -7.64
C GLU A 44 -18.48 2.11 -7.84
N LYS A 45 -19.35 2.85 -7.17
CA LYS A 45 -19.21 4.26 -6.89
C LYS A 45 -18.14 4.45 -5.82
N PHE A 46 -17.57 5.65 -5.76
CA PHE A 46 -16.54 6.14 -4.85
C PHE A 46 -16.50 5.43 -3.47
N ASN A 47 -15.43 4.73 -3.19
CA ASN A 47 -15.16 4.09 -1.90
C ASN A 47 -14.03 4.84 -1.20
N LEU A 48 -14.19 5.16 0.08
CA LEU A 48 -13.14 5.73 0.90
C LEU A 48 -12.75 4.73 1.98
N GLY A 49 -11.47 4.37 2.03
CA GLY A 49 -10.94 3.46 3.02
C GLY A 49 -9.71 4.01 3.75
N ILE A 50 -9.49 3.47 4.93
CA ILE A 50 -8.29 3.72 5.73
C ILE A 50 -7.63 2.38 5.98
N GLU A 51 -6.33 2.30 5.71
CA GLU A 51 -5.51 1.13 6.00
C GLU A 51 -4.40 1.51 6.97
N ALA A 52 -4.25 0.76 8.05
CA ALA A 52 -3.13 0.83 8.98
C ALA A 52 -2.20 -0.37 8.77
N LYS A 53 -0.89 -0.13 8.86
CA LYS A 53 0.16 -1.14 8.70
C LYS A 53 1.15 -1.06 9.84
N GLY A 54 1.59 -2.22 10.32
CA GLY A 54 2.74 -2.36 11.18
C GLY A 54 3.72 -3.34 10.55
N GLY A 55 5.01 -3.06 10.60
CA GLY A 55 6.00 -3.90 9.95
C GLY A 55 7.33 -3.95 10.67
N TYR A 56 8.13 -4.92 10.27
CA TYR A 56 9.48 -5.11 10.78
C TYR A 56 10.39 -5.63 9.67
N LEU A 57 11.56 -5.01 9.50
CA LEU A 57 12.57 -5.44 8.55
C LEU A 57 13.31 -6.66 9.12
N ILE A 58 13.00 -7.84 8.59
CA ILE A 58 13.57 -9.13 9.01
C ILE A 58 14.91 -9.42 8.35
N ALA A 59 15.23 -8.71 7.29
CA ALA A 59 16.51 -8.70 6.60
C ALA A 59 16.64 -7.36 5.86
N ASP A 60 17.86 -7.07 5.37
CA ASP A 60 18.05 -5.88 4.53
C ASP A 60 17.10 -5.91 3.34
N ASN A 61 16.36 -4.82 3.16
CA ASN A 61 15.37 -4.64 2.11
C ASN A 61 14.13 -5.56 2.18
N LEU A 62 13.97 -6.41 3.19
CA LEU A 62 12.82 -7.30 3.33
C LEU A 62 12.04 -7.01 4.61
N MET A 63 10.79 -6.55 4.46
CA MET A 63 9.89 -6.23 5.54
C MET A 63 8.72 -7.21 5.58
N LEU A 64 8.39 -7.71 6.77
CA LEU A 64 7.11 -8.35 7.04
C LEU A 64 6.12 -7.31 7.57
N LEU A 65 4.87 -7.40 7.14
CA LEU A 65 3.80 -6.46 7.44
C LEU A 65 2.58 -7.18 8.00
N GLY A 66 2.01 -6.60 9.05
CA GLY A 66 0.62 -6.81 9.44
C GLY A 66 -0.20 -5.60 8.97
N MET A 67 -1.43 -5.81 8.53
CA MET A 67 -2.30 -4.75 8.03
C MET A 67 -3.74 -4.95 8.49
N ALA A 68 -4.43 -3.83 8.70
CA ALA A 68 -5.86 -3.80 8.96
C ALA A 68 -6.47 -2.63 8.20
N SER A 69 -7.63 -2.82 7.57
CA SER A 69 -8.31 -1.74 6.86
C SER A 69 -9.81 -1.74 7.14
N TYR A 70 -10.38 -0.55 7.00
CA TYR A 70 -11.80 -0.31 7.00
C TYR A 70 -12.15 0.49 5.75
N GLU A 71 -13.10 0.02 4.97
CA GLU A 71 -13.61 0.67 3.77
C GLU A 71 -15.10 0.96 3.94
N HIS A 72 -15.47 2.21 3.80
CA HIS A 72 -16.86 2.67 3.79
C HIS A 72 -17.32 2.90 2.35
N CYS A 73 -18.39 2.25 1.98
CA CYS A 73 -19.02 2.42 0.67
C CYS A 73 -20.17 3.45 0.79
N GLY A 74 -20.08 4.55 0.05
CA GLY A 74 -21.11 5.59 0.03
C GLY A 74 -22.43 5.19 -0.64
N ASN A 75 -22.73 3.91 -0.74
CA ASN A 75 -23.95 3.37 -1.29
C ASN A 75 -24.61 2.45 -0.25
N ASP A 76 -25.83 2.74 0.14
CA ASP A 76 -26.60 1.98 1.15
C ASP A 76 -26.82 0.50 0.78
N GLU A 77 -26.55 0.12 -0.47
CA GLU A 77 -26.65 -1.27 -0.95
C GLU A 77 -25.35 -2.07 -0.81
N VAL A 78 -24.21 -1.40 -0.53
CA VAL A 78 -22.90 -2.04 -0.41
C VAL A 78 -22.41 -1.93 1.04
N ALA A 79 -22.27 -3.07 1.67
CA ALA A 79 -21.85 -3.14 3.07
C ALA A 79 -20.40 -2.66 3.26
N ASP A 80 -20.17 -2.02 4.41
CA ASP A 80 -18.83 -1.68 4.88
C ASP A 80 -17.95 -2.93 4.99
N ARG A 81 -16.67 -2.78 4.68
CA ARG A 81 -15.71 -3.87 4.67
C ARG A 81 -14.64 -3.64 5.73
N VAL A 82 -14.40 -4.67 6.52
CA VAL A 82 -13.24 -4.75 7.42
C VAL A 82 -12.31 -5.81 6.87
N SER A 83 -11.03 -5.52 6.81
CA SER A 83 -10.05 -6.52 6.46
C SER A 83 -8.87 -6.52 7.42
N ALA A 84 -8.28 -7.70 7.59
CA ALA A 84 -7.01 -7.89 8.29
C ALA A 84 -6.14 -8.81 7.44
N GLY A 85 -4.84 -8.56 7.43
CA GLY A 85 -3.95 -9.34 6.59
C GLY A 85 -2.50 -9.27 7.02
N VAL A 86 -1.71 -10.09 6.35
CA VAL A 86 -0.26 -10.11 6.46
C VAL A 86 0.37 -10.02 5.09
N GLY A 87 1.58 -9.51 5.03
CA GLY A 87 2.29 -9.35 3.77
C GLY A 87 3.79 -9.27 3.95
N ALA A 88 4.47 -9.24 2.82
CA ALA A 88 5.89 -8.95 2.75
C ALA A 88 6.14 -7.88 1.69
N ARG A 89 7.13 -7.04 1.95
CA ARG A 89 7.54 -5.97 1.05
C ARG A 89 9.04 -6.05 0.85
N TYR A 90 9.45 -6.06 -0.41
CA TYR A 90 10.85 -6.06 -0.80
C TYR A 90 11.22 -4.74 -1.48
N TYR A 91 12.23 -4.05 -0.94
CA TYR A 91 12.75 -2.78 -1.46
C TYR A 91 13.85 -3.05 -2.47
N ILE A 92 13.66 -2.55 -3.69
CA ILE A 92 14.64 -2.73 -4.77
C ILE A 92 15.77 -1.72 -4.58
N ILE A 93 16.97 -2.23 -4.30
CA ILE A 93 18.22 -1.45 -4.24
C ILE A 93 18.14 -0.18 -3.36
N GLN A 94 17.56 -0.25 -2.16
CA GLN A 94 17.51 0.86 -1.20
C GLN A 94 17.10 2.24 -1.75
N ASN A 95 16.49 2.29 -2.95
CA ASN A 95 16.08 3.53 -3.57
C ASN A 95 14.63 3.93 -3.24
N GLY A 96 13.95 3.15 -2.41
CA GLY A 96 12.55 3.38 -2.03
C GLY A 96 11.52 2.67 -2.91
N LEU A 97 11.87 2.19 -4.09
CA LEU A 97 10.97 1.36 -4.91
C LEU A 97 10.77 0.01 -4.24
N TYR A 98 9.52 -0.42 -4.08
CA TYR A 98 9.22 -1.69 -3.46
C TYR A 98 8.17 -2.49 -4.23
N LEU A 99 8.28 -3.80 -4.08
CA LEU A 99 7.27 -4.77 -4.47
C LEU A 99 6.72 -5.43 -3.21
N GLY A 100 5.42 -5.57 -3.12
CA GLY A 100 4.75 -6.20 -2.00
C GLY A 100 3.84 -7.33 -2.44
N VAL A 101 3.74 -8.34 -1.60
CA VAL A 101 2.75 -9.40 -1.69
C VAL A 101 1.99 -9.43 -0.37
N ASN A 102 0.70 -9.69 -0.41
CA ASN A 102 -0.12 -9.77 0.79
C ASN A 102 -1.25 -10.78 0.66
N GLY A 103 -1.76 -11.20 1.80
CA GLY A 103 -2.99 -11.97 1.91
C GLY A 103 -3.90 -11.31 2.94
N LYS A 104 -5.11 -10.97 2.53
CA LYS A 104 -6.12 -10.30 3.36
C LYS A 104 -7.29 -11.23 3.59
N LEU A 105 -7.79 -11.25 4.82
CA LEU A 105 -9.10 -11.79 5.17
C LEU A 105 -10.07 -10.63 5.19
N ILE A 106 -11.10 -10.70 4.38
CA ILE A 106 -12.14 -9.68 4.29
C ILE A 106 -13.40 -10.21 4.94
N HIS A 107 -13.99 -9.38 5.81
CA HIS A 107 -15.30 -9.58 6.38
C HIS A 107 -16.20 -8.42 5.96
N ALA A 108 -17.29 -8.72 5.28
CA ALA A 108 -18.33 -7.77 4.96
C ALA A 108 -19.67 -8.18 5.62
N ASN A 109 -20.54 -7.23 5.89
CA ASN A 109 -21.85 -7.51 6.45
C ASN A 109 -22.60 -8.52 5.56
N HIS A 110 -23.42 -9.39 6.16
CA HIS A 110 -24.14 -10.54 5.59
C HIS A 110 -23.28 -11.81 5.45
N ASP A 111 -22.39 -12.09 6.42
CA ASP A 111 -21.55 -13.33 6.49
C ASP A 111 -20.65 -13.57 5.26
N TYR A 112 -20.30 -12.52 4.52
CA TYR A 112 -19.34 -12.66 3.44
C TYR A 112 -17.91 -12.65 3.98
N ASN A 113 -17.24 -13.79 3.90
CA ASN A 113 -15.82 -13.92 4.21
C ASN A 113 -15.09 -14.36 2.95
N ASP A 114 -14.00 -13.67 2.62
CA ASP A 114 -13.15 -14.01 1.49
C ASP A 114 -11.67 -13.88 1.86
N VAL A 115 -10.83 -14.66 1.17
CA VAL A 115 -9.37 -14.58 1.25
C VAL A 115 -8.89 -13.94 -0.04
N MET A 116 -8.25 -12.78 0.08
CA MET A 116 -7.77 -12.02 -1.08
C MET A 116 -6.25 -11.91 -1.06
N PRO A 117 -5.54 -12.68 -1.89
CA PRO A 117 -4.15 -12.38 -2.19
C PRO A 117 -4.04 -11.09 -2.99
N GLY A 118 -2.99 -10.33 -2.72
CA GLY A 118 -2.73 -9.05 -3.38
C GLY A 118 -1.27 -8.86 -3.73
N LEU A 119 -1.07 -8.02 -4.73
CA LEU A 119 0.23 -7.51 -5.16
C LEU A 119 0.25 -6.00 -5.03
N GLU A 120 1.37 -5.45 -4.69
CA GLU A 120 1.56 -4.02 -4.51
C GLU A 120 2.91 -3.60 -5.11
N MET A 121 2.92 -2.49 -5.83
CA MET A 121 4.16 -1.84 -6.27
C MET A 121 4.07 -0.36 -5.92
N GLY A 122 5.05 0.13 -5.20
CA GLY A 122 5.04 1.51 -4.72
C GLY A 122 6.43 2.07 -4.52
N TYR A 123 6.46 3.30 -4.06
CA TYR A 123 7.69 4.02 -3.82
C TYR A 123 7.62 4.75 -2.47
N ALA A 124 8.62 4.55 -1.60
CA ALA A 124 8.77 5.22 -0.33
C ALA A 124 9.60 6.50 -0.50
N PHE A 125 8.94 7.65 -0.65
CA PHE A 125 9.59 8.96 -0.70
C PHE A 125 9.86 9.46 0.71
N PHE A 126 11.12 9.49 1.12
CA PHE A 126 11.52 10.05 2.41
C PHE A 126 11.39 11.57 2.42
N ILE A 127 10.51 12.10 3.29
CA ILE A 127 10.41 13.55 3.56
C ILE A 127 11.48 13.97 4.56
N ASN A 128 11.81 13.07 5.48
CA ASN A 128 12.89 13.21 6.44
C ASN A 128 13.51 11.83 6.71
N ARG A 129 14.36 11.71 7.75
CA ARG A 129 15.06 10.45 8.07
C ARG A 129 14.13 9.27 8.38
N SER A 130 12.92 9.53 8.87
CA SER A 130 12.01 8.50 9.39
C SER A 130 10.65 8.47 8.70
N VAL A 131 10.22 9.55 8.06
CA VAL A 131 8.85 9.69 7.52
C VAL A 131 8.89 9.63 5.99
N THR A 132 7.99 8.83 5.44
CA THR A 132 7.81 8.65 3.99
C THR A 132 6.41 9.01 3.54
N ILE A 133 6.29 9.43 2.26
CA ILE A 133 5.04 9.38 1.50
C ILE A 133 5.15 8.20 0.54
N GLU A 134 4.13 7.35 0.51
CA GLU A 134 4.16 6.07 -0.19
C GLU A 134 3.01 5.93 -1.20
N PRO A 135 3.15 6.52 -2.40
CA PRO A 135 2.25 6.19 -3.50
C PRO A 135 2.47 4.74 -3.93
N ALA A 136 1.39 4.02 -4.18
CA ALA A 136 1.42 2.64 -4.63
C ALA A 136 0.25 2.30 -5.53
N ILE A 137 0.49 1.41 -6.47
CA ILE A 137 -0.53 0.70 -7.24
C ILE A 137 -0.66 -0.69 -6.61
N TYR A 138 -1.88 -1.17 -6.48
CA TYR A 138 -2.14 -2.50 -5.94
C TYR A 138 -3.16 -3.24 -6.78
N TYR A 139 -3.11 -4.57 -6.70
CA TYR A 139 -4.08 -5.48 -7.25
C TYR A 139 -4.45 -6.51 -6.18
N ASP A 140 -5.73 -6.62 -5.88
CA ASP A 140 -6.29 -7.60 -4.96
C ASP A 140 -7.18 -8.57 -5.76
N GLN A 141 -6.94 -9.87 -5.59
CA GLN A 141 -7.64 -10.95 -6.28
C GLN A 141 -8.66 -11.60 -5.34
N SER A 142 -9.93 -11.58 -5.69
CA SER A 142 -10.95 -12.36 -4.99
C SER A 142 -11.01 -13.80 -5.52
N PHE A 143 -11.11 -14.78 -4.62
CA PHE A 143 -11.31 -16.17 -5.02
C PHE A 143 -12.79 -16.56 -5.09
N LYS A 144 -13.68 -15.89 -4.35
CA LYS A 144 -15.10 -16.24 -4.35
C LYS A 144 -15.86 -15.62 -5.52
N ASN A 145 -15.59 -14.37 -5.85
CA ASN A 145 -16.26 -13.67 -6.93
C ASN A 145 -15.29 -12.72 -7.63
N HIS A 146 -14.61 -13.24 -8.63
CA HIS A 146 -13.55 -12.55 -9.35
C HIS A 146 -14.03 -11.27 -10.04
N SER A 147 -15.24 -11.29 -10.64
CA SER A 147 -15.74 -10.15 -11.41
C SER A 147 -16.12 -8.94 -10.56
N ASP A 148 -16.57 -9.19 -9.33
CA ASP A 148 -17.16 -8.13 -8.51
C ASP A 148 -16.22 -7.61 -7.41
N TYR A 149 -15.24 -8.42 -6.98
CA TYR A 149 -14.39 -8.09 -5.85
C TYR A 149 -12.89 -7.99 -6.15
N SER A 150 -12.42 -8.48 -7.31
CA SER A 150 -11.04 -8.23 -7.72
C SER A 150 -10.88 -6.79 -8.16
N LYS A 151 -9.88 -6.11 -7.64
CA LYS A 151 -9.68 -4.69 -7.92
C LYS A 151 -8.23 -4.33 -8.14
N ILE A 152 -8.01 -3.41 -9.07
CA ILE A 152 -6.76 -2.67 -9.22
C ILE A 152 -7.00 -1.25 -8.73
N GLY A 153 -6.09 -0.72 -7.94
CA GLY A 153 -6.27 0.61 -7.37
C GLY A 153 -4.96 1.34 -7.16
N PHE A 154 -5.10 2.62 -6.83
CA PHE A 154 -4.01 3.49 -6.43
C PHE A 154 -4.23 3.93 -4.99
N LYS A 155 -3.18 3.94 -4.18
CA LYS A 155 -3.22 4.42 -2.81
C LYS A 155 -2.04 5.33 -2.51
N VAL A 156 -2.23 6.24 -1.56
CA VAL A 156 -1.17 7.07 -1.01
C VAL A 156 -1.14 6.87 0.49
N GLY A 157 0.01 6.50 1.00
CA GLY A 157 0.23 6.30 2.43
C GLY A 157 1.30 7.24 2.99
N VAL A 158 1.35 7.26 4.31
CA VAL A 158 2.44 7.83 5.09
C VAL A 158 3.04 6.72 5.92
N GLY A 159 4.35 6.57 5.87
CA GLY A 159 5.10 5.59 6.65
C GLY A 159 6.04 6.27 7.64
N ILE A 160 6.24 5.64 8.79
CA ILE A 160 7.23 6.03 9.79
C ILE A 160 8.15 4.84 10.03
N TYR A 161 9.42 5.01 9.71
CA TYR A 161 10.46 4.03 10.01
C TYR A 161 11.04 4.35 11.37
N LEU A 162 10.94 3.39 12.28
CA LEU A 162 11.47 3.51 13.64
C LEU A 162 12.91 3.05 13.60
N PHE A 163 13.82 3.98 13.91
CA PHE A 163 15.24 3.69 14.02
C PHE A 163 15.55 3.47 15.51
N ASP A 164 16.18 2.37 15.83
CA ASP A 164 16.93 2.28 17.10
C ASP A 164 18.24 3.06 16.92
N ASP A 165 18.44 4.05 17.79
CA ASP A 165 19.68 4.85 17.86
C ASP A 165 20.87 4.00 18.32
#